data_834250f29dd0356471367f192478bdfc
#
_entry.id   834250f29dd0356471367f192478bdfc
#
_cell.length_a   1.000
_cell.length_b   1.000
_cell.length_c   1.000
_cell.angle_alpha   90.00
_cell.angle_beta   90.00
_cell.angle_gamma   90.00
#
_symmetry.space_group_name_H-M   'P 1'
#
loop_
_entity.id
_entity.type
_entity.pdbx_description
1 polymer ?
#
loop_
_entity_poly.entity_id
_entity_poly.type
_entity_poly.pdbx_seq_one_letter_code
_entity_poly.pdbx_strand_id
1 'polypeptide(L)'
;MRSRASLPVALLALVALVLTGCSKSSASSFSGSVLPRPYHVPSTSLVDTGGRPFSLADSTHRRMTLVFFGYTHCPDECPTTMATLASAMLQLDAADRARVQVVFVTTDPARDTGPVIRHWLDRFDSSFVGLTGPLPAITQVATDVGVPVLKGKRLPSGGYDVTHGTQVLAVDGKNTVPVVWTLGTTAPEFAHDIHQLLS
;
A
#
# COMPACT_ATOMS: atom_id res chain seq x y z
N MET A 1 -57.11 55.52 -8.75
CA MET A 1 -56.40 54.61 -9.69
C MET A 1 -55.32 53.88 -8.93
N ARG A 2 -55.55 52.62 -8.67
CA ARG A 2 -54.63 51.77 -7.87
C ARG A 2 -53.71 50.99 -8.79
N SER A 3 -52.37 51.22 -8.69
CA SER A 3 -51.36 50.58 -9.44
C SER A 3 -51.21 49.11 -8.97
N ARG A 4 -51.52 48.18 -9.88
CA ARG A 4 -51.29 46.74 -9.72
C ARG A 4 -50.14 46.39 -10.65
N ALA A 5 -48.92 46.24 -10.14
CA ALA A 5 -47.86 45.46 -10.82
C ALA A 5 -46.57 45.47 -9.98
N SER A 6 -46.30 44.50 -9.16
CA SER A 6 -44.94 44.24 -8.65
C SER A 6 -44.74 42.85 -8.01
N LEU A 7 -45.75 41.95 -8.01
CA LEU A 7 -45.59 40.65 -7.35
C LEU A 7 -44.86 39.54 -8.16
N PRO A 8 -44.83 39.49 -9.51
CA PRO A 8 -44.18 38.36 -10.19
C PRO A 8 -42.63 38.44 -10.27
N VAL A 9 -42.05 39.65 -10.16
CA VAL A 9 -40.59 39.81 -10.31
C VAL A 9 -39.85 39.38 -9.02
N ALA A 10 -40.41 39.57 -7.87
CA ALA A 10 -39.81 39.16 -6.59
C ALA A 10 -39.79 37.62 -6.40
N LEU A 11 -40.78 36.93 -6.97
CA LEU A 11 -40.84 35.45 -6.88
C LEU A 11 -39.81 34.74 -7.80
N LEU A 12 -39.49 35.33 -8.98
CA LEU A 12 -38.45 34.81 -9.86
C LEU A 12 -37.03 34.97 -9.31
N ALA A 13 -36.78 36.04 -8.57
CA ALA A 13 -35.48 36.29 -7.93
C ALA A 13 -35.19 35.32 -6.77
N LEU A 14 -36.24 34.88 -6.06
CA LEU A 14 -36.10 33.95 -4.94
C LEU A 14 -35.83 32.49 -5.40
N VAL A 15 -36.34 32.10 -6.56
CA VAL A 15 -36.12 30.77 -7.11
C VAL A 15 -34.72 30.60 -7.70
N ALA A 16 -34.12 31.70 -8.20
CA ALA A 16 -32.75 31.66 -8.75
C ALA A 16 -31.65 31.50 -7.67
N LEU A 17 -31.93 31.84 -6.40
CA LEU A 17 -30.97 31.74 -5.30
C LEU A 17 -30.86 30.30 -4.69
N VAL A 18 -31.80 29.42 -4.98
CA VAL A 18 -31.81 28.04 -4.40
C VAL A 18 -31.07 27.04 -5.26
N LEU A 19 -30.67 27.42 -6.47
CA LEU A 19 -29.96 26.51 -7.43
C LEU A 19 -28.43 26.61 -7.36
N THR A 20 -27.85 27.41 -6.46
CA THR A 20 -26.44 27.24 -6.10
C THR A 20 -26.28 26.06 -5.13
N GLY A 21 -26.73 24.92 -5.59
CA GLY A 21 -26.47 23.64 -4.95
C GLY A 21 -24.98 23.46 -4.85
N CYS A 22 -24.48 23.34 -3.62
CA CYS A 22 -23.14 22.93 -3.29
C CYS A 22 -22.74 21.74 -4.15
N SER A 23 -21.98 21.99 -5.20
CA SER A 23 -21.08 20.99 -5.78
C SER A 23 -20.09 20.67 -4.65
N LYS A 24 -20.46 19.76 -3.75
CA LYS A 24 -19.50 19.06 -2.93
C LYS A 24 -18.64 18.32 -3.94
N SER A 25 -17.56 18.95 -4.37
CA SER A 25 -16.36 18.23 -4.78
C SER A 25 -16.15 17.18 -3.71
N SER A 26 -16.47 15.93 -3.98
CA SER A 26 -16.03 14.81 -3.17
C SER A 26 -14.52 14.82 -3.33
N ALA A 27 -13.83 15.59 -2.50
CA ALA A 27 -12.42 15.36 -2.27
C ALA A 27 -12.37 13.89 -1.86
N SER A 28 -11.83 13.03 -2.73
CA SER A 28 -11.64 11.63 -2.41
C SER A 28 -10.81 11.62 -1.13
N SER A 29 -11.40 11.10 -0.06
CA SER A 29 -10.73 11.06 1.23
C SER A 29 -9.54 10.14 1.11
N PHE A 30 -8.39 10.57 1.62
CA PHE A 30 -7.21 9.74 1.74
C PHE A 30 -7.56 8.48 2.55
N SER A 31 -7.28 7.31 2.00
CA SER A 31 -7.70 6.01 2.55
C SER A 31 -6.63 5.42 3.48
N GLY A 32 -5.37 5.82 3.30
CA GLY A 32 -4.27 5.41 4.15
C GLY A 32 -4.32 6.05 5.53
N SER A 33 -3.83 5.34 6.54
CA SER A 33 -3.65 5.85 7.89
C SER A 33 -2.31 6.58 7.99
N VAL A 34 -2.34 7.90 8.21
CA VAL A 34 -1.14 8.70 8.46
C VAL A 34 -0.68 8.46 9.89
N LEU A 35 0.58 8.06 10.06
CA LEU A 35 1.15 7.77 11.37
C LEU A 35 1.64 9.06 12.04
N PRO A 36 1.16 9.39 13.24
CA PRO A 36 1.61 10.59 13.98
C PRO A 36 3.12 10.53 14.32
N ARG A 37 3.66 9.32 14.42
CA ARG A 37 5.08 9.01 14.60
C ARG A 37 5.46 7.95 13.58
N PRO A 38 6.06 8.34 12.45
CA PRO A 38 6.53 7.40 11.44
C PRO A 38 7.55 6.42 12.01
N TYR A 39 7.49 5.16 11.59
CA TYR A 39 8.56 4.20 11.87
C TYR A 39 9.80 4.55 11.05
N HIS A 40 10.97 4.16 11.54
CA HIS A 40 12.21 4.21 10.78
C HIS A 40 12.54 2.83 10.23
N VAL A 41 12.85 2.80 8.94
CA VAL A 41 13.25 1.57 8.25
C VAL A 41 14.70 1.27 8.60
N PRO A 42 15.02 0.07 9.15
CA PRO A 42 16.39 -0.28 9.49
C PRO A 42 17.22 -0.61 8.25
N SER A 43 18.54 -0.46 8.37
CA SER A 43 19.50 -0.88 7.34
C SER A 43 19.84 -2.37 7.38
N THR A 44 19.03 -3.16 8.08
CA THR A 44 19.20 -4.62 8.16
C THR A 44 19.19 -5.24 6.76
N SER A 45 20.25 -5.99 6.45
CA SER A 45 20.39 -6.64 5.15
C SER A 45 19.53 -7.91 5.09
N LEU A 46 18.69 -7.97 4.07
CA LEU A 46 17.97 -9.16 3.58
C LEU A 46 18.62 -9.62 2.27
N VAL A 47 17.96 -10.55 1.56
CA VAL A 47 18.45 -11.08 0.29
C VAL A 47 17.34 -11.00 -0.74
N ASP A 48 17.63 -10.46 -1.93
CA ASP A 48 16.67 -10.43 -3.04
C ASP A 48 16.53 -11.84 -3.69
N THR A 49 15.56 -11.97 -4.58
CA THR A 49 15.32 -13.24 -5.31
C THR A 49 16.47 -13.68 -6.20
N GLY A 50 17.41 -12.79 -6.49
CA GLY A 50 18.64 -13.08 -7.25
C GLY A 50 19.84 -13.43 -6.35
N GLY A 51 19.65 -13.49 -5.03
CA GLY A 51 20.71 -13.82 -4.07
C GLY A 51 21.61 -12.63 -3.70
N ARG A 52 21.24 -11.38 -4.04
CA ARG A 52 22.03 -10.19 -3.74
C ARG A 52 21.57 -9.58 -2.42
N PRO A 53 22.51 -9.02 -1.63
CA PRO A 53 22.13 -8.24 -0.44
C PRO A 53 21.19 -7.10 -0.80
N PHE A 54 20.17 -6.91 0.02
CA PHE A 54 19.18 -5.85 -0.13
C PHE A 54 18.76 -5.29 1.23
N SER A 55 18.87 -3.99 1.41
CA SER A 55 18.34 -3.27 2.57
C SER A 55 17.18 -2.39 2.13
N LEU A 56 16.09 -2.42 2.87
CA LEU A 56 14.95 -1.51 2.59
C LEU A 56 15.35 -0.04 2.71
N ALA A 57 16.32 0.31 3.56
CA ALA A 57 16.80 1.67 3.73
C ALA A 57 17.79 2.10 2.61
N ASP A 58 18.67 1.18 2.18
CA ASP A 58 19.81 1.56 1.34
C ASP A 58 19.61 1.19 -0.14
N SER A 59 18.71 0.24 -0.44
CA SER A 59 18.54 -0.29 -1.79
C SER A 59 17.27 0.20 -2.48
N THR A 60 16.47 1.02 -1.82
CA THR A 60 15.28 1.64 -2.40
C THR A 60 15.64 3.02 -2.95
N HIS A 61 15.75 3.11 -4.28
CA HIS A 61 16.11 4.37 -4.97
C HIS A 61 14.89 5.10 -5.54
N ARG A 62 13.68 4.69 -5.15
CA ARG A 62 12.43 5.31 -5.58
C ARG A 62 11.95 6.32 -4.52
N ARG A 63 11.10 7.25 -4.95
CA ARG A 63 10.51 8.24 -4.05
C ARG A 63 9.60 7.57 -2.99
N MET A 64 9.02 6.43 -3.37
CA MET A 64 8.17 5.65 -2.50
C MET A 64 8.38 4.15 -2.74
N THR A 65 8.46 3.38 -1.67
CA THR A 65 8.46 1.92 -1.71
C THR A 65 7.26 1.41 -0.93
N LEU A 66 6.40 0.64 -1.60
CA LEU A 66 5.30 -0.07 -0.96
C LEU A 66 5.82 -1.40 -0.45
N VAL A 67 5.81 -1.63 0.86
CA VAL A 67 6.33 -2.84 1.47
C VAL A 67 5.18 -3.66 2.04
N PHE A 68 5.13 -4.93 1.67
CA PHE A 68 4.18 -5.90 2.20
C PHE A 68 4.92 -7.13 2.73
N PHE A 69 4.62 -7.50 3.98
CA PHE A 69 5.10 -8.73 4.60
C PHE A 69 4.07 -9.83 4.40
N GLY A 70 4.48 -10.99 3.94
CA GLY A 70 3.59 -12.08 3.62
C GLY A 70 4.32 -13.40 3.39
N TYR A 71 3.62 -14.41 2.87
CA TYR A 71 4.23 -15.68 2.47
C TYR A 71 3.51 -16.28 1.25
N THR A 72 4.25 -17.02 0.41
CA THR A 72 3.73 -17.48 -0.89
C THR A 72 2.64 -18.55 -0.76
N HIS A 73 2.58 -19.24 0.37
CA HIS A 73 1.59 -20.28 0.67
C HIS A 73 0.35 -19.75 1.40
N CYS A 74 0.20 -18.43 1.52
CA CYS A 74 -0.99 -17.81 2.04
C CYS A 74 -2.18 -18.08 1.10
N PRO A 75 -3.31 -18.61 1.60
CA PRO A 75 -4.39 -19.06 0.71
C PRO A 75 -5.19 -17.92 0.10
N ASP A 76 -5.25 -16.73 0.71
CA ASP A 76 -6.20 -15.68 0.34
C ASP A 76 -5.61 -14.26 0.42
N GLU A 77 -5.23 -13.78 1.59
CA GLU A 77 -4.91 -12.35 1.81
C GLU A 77 -3.67 -11.88 1.04
N CYS A 78 -2.58 -12.68 1.03
CA CYS A 78 -1.36 -12.28 0.35
C CYS A 78 -1.52 -12.18 -1.17
N PRO A 79 -2.09 -13.19 -1.88
CA PRO A 79 -2.31 -13.04 -3.32
C PRO A 79 -3.31 -11.92 -3.65
N THR A 80 -4.35 -11.72 -2.83
CA THR A 80 -5.30 -10.62 -3.01
C THR A 80 -4.61 -9.26 -2.87
N THR A 81 -3.78 -9.06 -1.86
CA THR A 81 -3.02 -7.81 -1.67
C THR A 81 -2.08 -7.55 -2.83
N MET A 82 -1.31 -8.56 -3.27
CA MET A 82 -0.37 -8.37 -4.39
C MET A 82 -1.09 -8.08 -5.71
N ALA A 83 -2.23 -8.72 -5.99
CA ALA A 83 -3.05 -8.43 -7.15
C ALA A 83 -3.63 -7.01 -7.10
N THR A 84 -4.05 -6.55 -5.92
CA THR A 84 -4.53 -5.18 -5.70
C THR A 84 -3.42 -4.17 -5.95
N LEU A 85 -2.21 -4.41 -5.44
CA LEU A 85 -1.05 -3.53 -5.69
C LEU A 85 -0.67 -3.50 -7.18
N ALA A 86 -0.67 -4.65 -7.86
CA ALA A 86 -0.44 -4.69 -9.31
C ALA A 86 -1.48 -3.87 -10.08
N SER A 87 -2.76 -4.00 -9.72
CA SER A 87 -3.83 -3.21 -10.30
C SER A 87 -3.68 -1.71 -10.00
N ALA A 88 -3.28 -1.34 -8.80
CA ALA A 88 -3.01 0.05 -8.43
C ALA A 88 -1.85 0.64 -9.26
N MET A 89 -0.75 -0.10 -9.41
CA MET A 89 0.39 0.32 -10.23
C MET A 89 0.01 0.55 -11.71
N LEU A 90 -0.96 -0.21 -12.25
CA LEU A 90 -1.48 0.00 -13.61
C LEU A 90 -2.34 1.26 -13.72
N GLN A 91 -2.97 1.73 -12.64
CA GLN A 91 -3.80 2.92 -12.60
C GLN A 91 -2.99 4.22 -12.41
N LEU A 92 -1.73 4.13 -11.95
CA LEU A 92 -0.83 5.26 -11.88
C LEU A 92 -0.42 5.72 -13.29
N ASP A 93 -0.25 7.02 -13.47
CA ASP A 93 0.39 7.53 -14.65
C ASP A 93 1.87 7.10 -14.75
N ALA A 94 2.50 7.32 -15.89
CA ALA A 94 3.87 6.86 -16.12
C ALA A 94 4.90 7.55 -15.20
N ALA A 95 4.66 8.81 -14.84
CA ALA A 95 5.56 9.59 -13.99
C ALA A 95 5.53 9.07 -12.54
N ASP A 96 4.33 8.86 -11.99
CA ASP A 96 4.19 8.34 -10.63
C ASP A 96 4.64 6.88 -10.55
N ARG A 97 4.26 6.05 -11.53
CA ARG A 97 4.70 4.65 -11.60
C ARG A 97 6.23 4.52 -11.58
N ALA A 98 6.95 5.39 -12.31
CA ALA A 98 8.40 5.39 -12.33
C ALA A 98 9.04 5.76 -10.97
N ARG A 99 8.27 6.35 -10.06
CA ARG A 99 8.72 6.82 -8.74
C ARG A 99 8.38 5.84 -7.62
N VAL A 100 7.60 4.79 -7.92
CA VAL A 100 7.16 3.79 -6.95
C VAL A 100 7.83 2.44 -7.20
N GLN A 101 8.10 1.72 -6.13
CA GLN A 101 8.54 0.31 -6.13
C GLN A 101 7.65 -0.48 -5.18
N VAL A 102 7.36 -1.73 -5.55
CA VAL A 102 6.68 -2.69 -4.66
C VAL A 102 7.68 -3.74 -4.21
N VAL A 103 7.75 -3.96 -2.90
CA VAL A 103 8.64 -4.93 -2.26
C VAL A 103 7.80 -5.89 -1.41
N PHE A 104 7.92 -7.17 -1.70
CA PHE A 104 7.39 -8.26 -0.91
C PHE A 104 8.49 -8.84 -0.01
N VAL A 105 8.25 -8.96 1.28
CA VAL A 105 9.18 -9.57 2.24
C VAL A 105 8.53 -10.83 2.78
N THR A 106 9.17 -11.99 2.56
CA THR A 106 8.60 -13.22 3.10
C THR A 106 8.69 -13.30 4.62
N THR A 107 7.64 -13.81 5.23
CA THR A 107 7.60 -14.18 6.66
C THR A 107 7.84 -15.67 6.89
N ASP A 108 8.04 -16.44 5.80
CA ASP A 108 8.26 -17.89 5.81
C ASP A 108 9.48 -18.31 4.97
N PRO A 109 10.68 -17.86 5.31
CA PRO A 109 11.87 -18.12 4.50
C PRO A 109 12.24 -19.59 4.40
N ALA A 110 11.67 -20.46 5.22
CA ALA A 110 11.92 -21.89 5.14
C ALA A 110 11.28 -22.54 3.90
N ARG A 111 10.14 -22.03 3.45
CA ARG A 111 9.44 -22.48 2.24
C ARG A 111 9.63 -21.52 1.06
N ASP A 112 9.77 -20.23 1.33
CA ASP A 112 9.86 -19.16 0.36
C ASP A 112 11.33 -18.86 0.01
N THR A 113 11.92 -19.71 -0.81
CA THR A 113 13.26 -19.45 -1.39
C THR A 113 13.17 -18.34 -2.45
N GLY A 114 14.31 -17.74 -2.83
CA GLY A 114 14.36 -16.71 -3.88
C GLY A 114 13.61 -17.12 -5.16
N PRO A 115 13.89 -18.29 -5.76
CA PRO A 115 13.16 -18.78 -6.94
C PRO A 115 11.65 -18.97 -6.71
N VAL A 116 11.21 -19.44 -5.53
CA VAL A 116 9.80 -19.60 -5.18
C VAL A 116 9.10 -18.26 -5.15
N ILE A 117 9.69 -17.28 -4.46
CA ILE A 117 9.16 -15.90 -4.40
C ILE A 117 9.10 -15.29 -5.79
N ARG A 118 10.16 -15.41 -6.60
CA ARG A 118 10.18 -14.84 -7.95
C ARG A 118 9.06 -15.41 -8.82
N HIS A 119 8.96 -16.75 -8.88
CA HIS A 119 7.89 -17.40 -9.63
C HIS A 119 6.48 -16.99 -9.14
N TRP A 120 6.31 -16.78 -7.84
CA TRP A 120 5.03 -16.35 -7.27
C TRP A 120 4.71 -14.90 -7.64
N LEU A 121 5.69 -13.98 -7.53
CA LEU A 121 5.52 -12.55 -7.86
C LEU A 121 5.29 -12.31 -9.36
N ASP A 122 5.89 -13.10 -10.24
CA ASP A 122 5.72 -13.00 -11.70
C ASP A 122 4.26 -13.18 -12.15
N ARG A 123 3.42 -13.75 -11.32
CA ARG A 123 1.98 -13.85 -11.58
C ARG A 123 1.24 -12.53 -11.41
N PHE A 124 1.82 -11.55 -10.75
CA PHE A 124 1.23 -10.24 -10.47
C PHE A 124 1.94 -9.14 -11.28
N ASP A 125 3.23 -8.97 -11.06
CA ASP A 125 4.07 -8.02 -11.79
C ASP A 125 5.55 -8.42 -11.67
N SER A 126 6.22 -8.60 -12.80
CA SER A 126 7.63 -9.00 -12.84
C SER A 126 8.59 -7.92 -12.30
N SER A 127 8.14 -6.66 -12.18
CA SER A 127 8.91 -5.58 -11.59
C SER A 127 8.92 -5.58 -10.06
N PHE A 128 8.04 -6.36 -9.43
CA PHE A 128 8.00 -6.46 -7.98
C PHE A 128 9.25 -7.13 -7.43
N VAL A 129 9.80 -6.55 -6.37
CA VAL A 129 10.98 -7.08 -5.70
C VAL A 129 10.54 -8.04 -4.60
N GLY A 130 11.14 -9.22 -4.57
CA GLY A 130 10.93 -10.19 -3.50
C GLY A 130 12.17 -10.28 -2.61
N LEU A 131 11.95 -10.33 -1.30
CA LEU A 131 13.01 -10.45 -0.31
C LEU A 131 12.81 -11.68 0.57
N THR A 132 13.92 -12.31 0.90
CA THR A 132 14.03 -13.40 1.87
C THR A 132 15.26 -13.17 2.75
N GLY A 133 15.53 -14.07 3.69
CA GLY A 133 16.70 -14.01 4.55
C GLY A 133 16.53 -14.83 5.81
N PRO A 134 17.45 -14.75 6.78
CA PRO A 134 17.27 -15.38 8.08
C PRO A 134 16.01 -14.86 8.78
N LEU A 135 15.16 -15.76 9.28
CA LEU A 135 13.92 -15.38 9.96
C LEU A 135 14.13 -14.32 11.08
N PRO A 136 15.18 -14.39 11.90
CA PRO A 136 15.43 -13.34 12.89
C PRO A 136 15.64 -11.95 12.28
N ALA A 137 16.33 -11.86 11.13
CA ALA A 137 16.52 -10.58 10.43
C ALA A 137 15.20 -10.04 9.85
N ILE A 138 14.38 -10.91 9.24
CA ILE A 138 13.06 -10.57 8.75
C ILE A 138 12.17 -10.08 9.89
N THR A 139 12.14 -10.80 11.02
CA THR A 139 11.34 -10.45 12.19
C THR A 139 11.79 -9.10 12.78
N GLN A 140 13.10 -8.83 12.81
CA GLN A 140 13.63 -7.55 13.27
C GLN A 140 13.12 -6.40 12.38
N VAL A 141 13.31 -6.52 11.05
CA VAL A 141 12.82 -5.50 10.09
C VAL A 141 11.33 -5.27 10.25
N ALA A 142 10.53 -6.34 10.32
CA ALA A 142 9.08 -6.25 10.48
C ALA A 142 8.70 -5.53 11.78
N THR A 143 9.34 -5.88 12.90
CA THR A 143 9.10 -5.25 14.21
C THR A 143 9.43 -3.76 14.18
N ASP A 144 10.57 -3.38 13.60
CA ASP A 144 11.01 -1.98 13.53
C ASP A 144 10.05 -1.09 12.72
N VAL A 145 9.33 -1.68 11.75
CA VAL A 145 8.30 -0.98 10.96
C VAL A 145 6.87 -1.26 11.43
N GLY A 146 6.69 -1.81 12.63
CA GLY A 146 5.39 -2.01 13.26
C GLY A 146 4.55 -3.16 12.68
N VAL A 147 5.18 -4.14 12.04
CA VAL A 147 4.52 -5.34 11.53
C VAL A 147 4.82 -6.52 12.47
N PRO A 148 3.83 -7.05 13.20
CA PRO A 148 4.04 -8.26 13.99
C PRO A 148 4.27 -9.45 13.04
N VAL A 149 5.28 -10.28 13.36
CA VAL A 149 5.53 -11.56 12.71
C VAL A 149 5.64 -12.63 13.79
N LEU A 150 4.65 -13.51 13.85
CA LEU A 150 4.56 -14.57 14.82
C LEU A 150 4.51 -15.92 14.11
N LYS A 151 5.40 -16.82 14.46
CA LYS A 151 5.33 -18.20 14.00
C LYS A 151 4.16 -18.90 14.70
N GLY A 152 3.13 -19.24 13.94
CA GLY A 152 1.95 -19.93 14.44
C GLY A 152 2.17 -21.43 14.67
N LYS A 153 1.06 -22.15 14.89
CA LYS A 153 1.08 -23.59 15.15
C LYS A 153 1.48 -24.37 13.88
N ARG A 154 2.14 -25.49 14.09
CA ARG A 154 2.41 -26.44 13.01
C ARG A 154 1.10 -27.02 12.49
N LEU A 155 0.90 -26.98 11.17
CA LEU A 155 -0.27 -27.53 10.53
C LEU A 155 -0.12 -29.03 10.30
N PRO A 156 -1.23 -29.80 10.26
CA PRO A 156 -1.17 -31.24 9.93
C PRO A 156 -0.55 -31.53 8.57
N SER A 157 -0.59 -30.60 7.63
CA SER A 157 0.06 -30.66 6.31
C SER A 157 1.60 -30.59 6.34
N GLY A 158 2.21 -30.43 7.53
CA GLY A 158 3.67 -30.28 7.69
C GLY A 158 4.17 -28.84 7.66
N GLY A 159 3.35 -27.88 7.23
CA GLY A 159 3.62 -26.44 7.31
C GLY A 159 3.31 -25.87 8.68
N TYR A 160 3.38 -24.57 8.81
CA TYR A 160 2.92 -23.83 9.99
C TYR A 160 2.16 -22.59 9.53
N ASP A 161 1.24 -22.17 10.36
CA ASP A 161 0.58 -20.89 10.18
C ASP A 161 1.55 -19.77 10.49
N VAL A 162 1.47 -18.68 9.75
CA VAL A 162 2.28 -17.47 10.00
C VAL A 162 1.33 -16.33 10.21
N THR A 163 1.23 -15.90 11.46
CA THR A 163 0.49 -14.68 11.77
C THR A 163 1.41 -13.49 11.53
N HIS A 164 1.04 -12.65 10.59
CA HIS A 164 1.72 -11.40 10.29
C HIS A 164 0.70 -10.28 10.12
N GLY A 165 1.17 -9.03 10.25
CA GLY A 165 0.33 -7.88 9.91
C GLY A 165 0.06 -7.85 8.40
N THR A 166 -1.17 -7.52 8.02
CA THR A 166 -1.64 -7.50 6.62
C THR A 166 -1.59 -6.11 6.00
N GLN A 167 -1.00 -5.14 6.71
CA GLN A 167 -0.86 -3.77 6.23
C GLN A 167 0.20 -3.64 5.14
N VAL A 168 -0.05 -2.76 4.18
CA VAL A 168 0.93 -2.25 3.23
C VAL A 168 1.53 -0.98 3.79
N LEU A 169 2.85 -0.87 3.76
CA LEU A 169 3.61 0.27 4.30
C LEU A 169 4.10 1.15 3.15
N ALA A 170 3.94 2.47 3.26
CA ALA A 170 4.63 3.41 2.40
C ALA A 170 5.97 3.80 3.03
N VAL A 171 7.07 3.37 2.45
CA VAL A 171 8.41 3.86 2.81
C VAL A 171 8.76 5.03 1.91
N ASP A 172 9.07 6.16 2.50
CA ASP A 172 9.44 7.39 1.78
C ASP A 172 10.95 7.48 1.50
N GLY A 173 11.37 8.49 0.75
CA GLY A 173 12.79 8.74 0.43
C GLY A 173 13.65 9.16 1.63
N LYS A 174 13.09 9.25 2.84
CA LYS A 174 13.80 9.52 4.10
C LYS A 174 13.93 8.27 4.96
N ASN A 175 13.60 7.10 4.42
CA ASN A 175 13.57 5.83 5.12
C ASN A 175 12.61 5.84 6.33
N THR A 176 11.47 6.51 6.19
CA THR A 176 10.41 6.48 7.17
C THR A 176 9.12 5.89 6.60
N VAL A 177 8.27 5.38 7.48
CA VAL A 177 6.94 4.87 7.13
C VAL A 177 5.89 5.87 7.64
N PRO A 178 5.53 6.89 6.85
CA PRO A 178 4.53 7.87 7.25
C PRO A 178 3.10 7.37 7.11
N VAL A 179 2.84 6.40 6.25
CA VAL A 179 1.49 5.93 5.91
C VAL A 179 1.44 4.42 5.86
N VAL A 180 0.32 3.87 6.33
CA VAL A 180 0.00 2.45 6.21
C VAL A 180 -1.41 2.29 5.66
N TRP A 181 -1.64 1.26 4.85
CA TRP A 181 -2.96 0.85 4.39
C TRP A 181 -3.32 -0.50 4.98
N THR A 182 -4.55 -0.65 5.42
CA THR A 182 -5.07 -1.89 5.98
C THR A 182 -5.60 -2.82 4.89
N LEU A 183 -5.81 -4.06 5.25
CA LEU A 183 -6.50 -5.03 4.39
C LEU A 183 -7.86 -4.47 3.95
N GLY A 184 -8.20 -4.67 2.68
CA GLY A 184 -9.43 -4.17 2.08
C GLY A 184 -9.30 -2.84 1.36
N THR A 185 -8.16 -2.14 1.45
CA THR A 185 -7.88 -0.97 0.60
C THR A 185 -7.88 -1.39 -0.87
N THR A 186 -8.65 -0.70 -1.68
CA THR A 186 -8.84 -1.02 -3.11
C THR A 186 -7.74 -0.43 -4.00
N ALA A 187 -7.60 -0.96 -5.20
CA ALA A 187 -6.61 -0.47 -6.16
C ALA A 187 -6.79 1.02 -6.53
N PRO A 188 -8.01 1.54 -6.76
CA PRO A 188 -8.22 2.97 -6.97
C PRO A 188 -7.82 3.83 -5.77
N GLU A 189 -8.09 3.38 -4.54
CA GLU A 189 -7.69 4.09 -3.32
C GLU A 189 -6.17 4.14 -3.19
N PHE A 190 -5.47 3.01 -3.40
CA PHE A 190 -4.01 3.01 -3.45
C PHE A 190 -3.47 3.99 -4.50
N ALA A 191 -3.97 3.93 -5.74
CA ALA A 191 -3.49 4.78 -6.82
C ALA A 191 -3.70 6.27 -6.51
N HIS A 192 -4.88 6.62 -5.97
CA HIS A 192 -5.20 7.97 -5.56
C HIS A 192 -4.25 8.48 -4.46
N ASP A 193 -4.09 7.71 -3.39
CA ASP A 193 -3.26 8.09 -2.25
C ASP A 193 -1.78 8.19 -2.62
N ILE A 194 -1.29 7.25 -3.43
CA ILE A 194 0.09 7.28 -3.96
C ILE A 194 0.32 8.57 -4.75
N HIS A 195 -0.60 8.94 -5.64
CA HIS A 195 -0.51 10.18 -6.40
C HIS A 195 -0.42 11.41 -5.47
N GLN A 196 -1.26 11.47 -4.44
CA GLN A 196 -1.24 12.56 -3.45
C GLN A 196 0.09 12.61 -2.67
N LEU A 197 0.65 11.45 -2.30
CA LEU A 197 1.92 11.39 -1.56
C LEU A 197 3.14 11.74 -2.41
N LEU A 198 3.04 11.64 -3.74
CA LEU A 198 4.11 11.95 -4.69
C LEU A 198 4.03 13.38 -5.23
N SER A 199 2.89 14.06 -5.06
CA SER A 199 2.68 15.46 -5.46
C SER A 199 3.37 16.40 -4.48
#